data_dad9cf871165e6f40e868adf546d826e
#
_entry.id   dad9cf871165e6f40e868adf546d826e
#
_cell.length_a   1.000
_cell.length_b   1.000
_cell.length_c   1.000
_cell.angle_alpha   90.00
_cell.angle_beta   90.00
_cell.angle_gamma   90.00
#
_symmetry.space_group_name_H-M   'P 1'
#
loop_
_entity.id
_entity.type
_entity.pdbx_description
1 polymer ?
#
loop_
_entity_poly.entity_id
_entity_poly.type
_entity_poly.pdbx_seq_one_letter_code
_entity_poly.pdbx_strand_id
1 'polypeptide(L)'
;MLTDRPQISSTGKQYGAKGSTVNVECKVRSVPLPEEVTWIRNNEVIDFATSEHYSFSEEKKPDGVINTLHIQRAGSGDFGLYNCTVVNSMGIDFLAITLIEKGQC
;
A
#
# COMPACT_ATOMS: atom_id res chain seq x y z
N MET A 1 -26.39 -11.18 -3.51
CA MET A 1 -25.14 -10.43 -3.60
C MET A 1 -24.21 -10.86 -2.51
N LEU A 2 -23.00 -11.21 -2.89
CA LEU A 2 -22.01 -11.65 -1.91
C LEU A 2 -21.25 -10.43 -1.36
N THR A 3 -21.22 -10.34 -0.03
CA THR A 3 -20.41 -9.34 0.66
C THR A 3 -19.40 -10.09 1.51
N ASP A 4 -18.20 -9.55 1.64
CA ASP A 4 -17.15 -10.17 2.41
C ASP A 4 -16.19 -9.09 2.91
N ARG A 5 -15.45 -9.44 3.96
CA ARG A 5 -14.38 -8.57 4.41
C ARG A 5 -13.33 -8.42 3.30
N PRO A 6 -12.52 -7.36 3.34
CA PRO A 6 -11.49 -7.16 2.31
C PRO A 6 -10.46 -8.28 2.36
N GLN A 7 -9.88 -8.55 1.20
CA GLN A 7 -8.77 -9.51 1.07
C GLN A 7 -7.67 -8.85 0.26
N ILE A 8 -6.48 -8.78 0.84
CA ILE A 8 -5.32 -8.20 0.15
C ILE A 8 -4.61 -9.32 -0.59
N SER A 9 -4.45 -9.14 -1.90
CA SER A 9 -3.83 -10.13 -2.78
C SER A 9 -2.43 -9.75 -3.26
N SER A 10 -1.89 -8.63 -2.78
CA SER A 10 -0.56 -8.19 -3.15
C SER A 10 0.53 -9.13 -2.63
N THR A 11 1.71 -9.04 -3.26
CA THR A 11 2.88 -9.76 -2.77
C THR A 11 3.46 -9.04 -1.56
N GLY A 12 3.93 -9.80 -0.59
CA GLY A 12 4.56 -9.26 0.63
C GLY A 12 5.99 -8.77 0.41
N LYS A 13 6.53 -8.91 -0.79
CA LYS A 13 7.85 -8.40 -1.16
C LYS A 13 7.73 -7.64 -2.46
N GLN A 14 8.16 -6.40 -2.45
CA GLN A 14 8.15 -5.55 -3.63
C GLN A 14 9.50 -4.85 -3.72
N TYR A 15 9.86 -4.38 -4.92
CA TYR A 15 11.21 -3.94 -5.19
C TYR A 15 11.20 -2.54 -5.80
N GLY A 16 12.21 -1.74 -5.47
CA GLY A 16 12.36 -0.42 -6.01
C GLY A 16 13.82 0.01 -6.10
N ALA A 17 14.09 0.98 -6.96
CA ALA A 17 15.44 1.50 -7.14
C ALA A 17 15.65 2.74 -6.27
N LYS A 18 16.74 2.75 -5.50
CA LYS A 18 17.13 3.90 -4.70
C LYS A 18 17.34 5.11 -5.62
N GLY A 19 16.85 6.27 -5.19
CA GLY A 19 16.96 7.52 -5.95
C GLY A 19 15.82 7.78 -6.92
N SER A 20 14.99 6.79 -7.17
CA SER A 20 13.83 6.89 -8.07
C SER A 20 12.55 7.05 -7.29
N THR A 21 11.48 7.38 -8.00
CA THR A 21 10.14 7.24 -7.42
C THR A 21 9.81 5.76 -7.36
N VAL A 22 9.50 5.27 -6.16
CA VAL A 22 9.19 3.87 -5.93
C VAL A 22 7.72 3.72 -5.63
N ASN A 23 7.10 2.70 -6.20
CA ASN A 23 5.68 2.41 -6.02
C ASN A 23 5.50 1.11 -5.25
N VAL A 24 4.66 1.15 -4.22
CA VAL A 24 4.30 -0.04 -3.44
C VAL A 24 2.81 -0.26 -3.61
N GLU A 25 2.42 -1.42 -4.12
CA GLU A 25 1.03 -1.71 -4.45
C GLU A 25 0.35 -2.53 -3.38
N CYS A 26 -0.88 -2.13 -3.04
CA CYS A 26 -1.78 -2.90 -2.21
C CYS A 26 -3.02 -3.21 -3.04
N LYS A 27 -3.10 -4.42 -3.54
CA LYS A 27 -4.24 -4.88 -4.34
C LYS A 27 -5.26 -5.50 -3.41
N VAL A 28 -6.47 -4.96 -3.45
CA VAL A 28 -7.53 -5.34 -2.50
C VAL A 28 -8.73 -5.85 -3.27
N ARG A 29 -9.20 -7.02 -2.89
CA ARG A 29 -10.51 -7.51 -3.29
C ARG A 29 -11.48 -7.20 -2.15
N SER A 30 -12.57 -6.52 -2.47
CA SER A 30 -13.48 -6.03 -1.43
C SER A 30 -14.87 -5.79 -1.98
N VAL A 31 -15.88 -6.37 -1.33
CA VAL A 31 -17.29 -6.14 -1.65
C VAL A 31 -18.02 -6.01 -0.33
N PRO A 32 -18.52 -4.82 0.01
CA PRO A 32 -18.43 -3.56 -0.72
C PRO A 32 -17.01 -3.00 -0.78
N LEU A 33 -16.79 -2.00 -1.63
CA LEU A 33 -15.48 -1.38 -1.77
C LEU A 33 -14.98 -0.84 -0.44
N PRO A 34 -13.66 -0.71 -0.27
CA PRO A 34 -13.10 -0.25 1.00
C PRO A 34 -13.60 1.13 1.38
N GLU A 35 -13.87 1.30 2.67
CA GLU A 35 -14.15 2.61 3.26
C GLU A 35 -12.84 3.36 3.50
N GLU A 36 -11.77 2.60 3.79
CA GLU A 36 -10.50 3.19 4.14
C GLU A 36 -9.36 2.23 3.79
N VAL A 37 -8.30 2.80 3.21
CA VAL A 37 -7.02 2.11 3.02
C VAL A 37 -5.96 2.96 3.70
N THR A 38 -5.22 2.38 4.62
CA THR A 38 -4.25 3.09 5.45
C THR A 38 -2.87 2.48 5.25
N TRP A 39 -1.88 3.34 5.04
CA TRP A 39 -0.48 2.94 4.98
C TRP A 39 0.21 3.29 6.29
N ILE A 40 0.95 2.34 6.84
CA ILE A 40 1.64 2.51 8.12
C ILE A 40 3.12 2.24 7.92
N ARG A 41 3.96 3.16 8.40
CA ARG A 41 5.41 3.05 8.35
C ARG A 41 5.95 3.36 9.75
N ASN A 42 6.78 2.47 10.29
CA ASN A 42 7.38 2.64 11.62
C ASN A 42 6.34 2.91 12.71
N ASN A 43 5.24 2.16 12.67
CA ASN A 43 4.12 2.27 13.63
C ASN A 43 3.35 3.58 13.56
N GLU A 44 3.56 4.36 12.49
CA GLU A 44 2.83 5.62 12.30
C GLU A 44 2.08 5.59 10.99
N VAL A 45 0.85 6.13 11.01
CA VAL A 45 0.05 6.29 9.81
C VAL A 45 0.70 7.37 8.95
N ILE A 46 0.90 7.06 7.66
CA ILE A 46 1.46 8.05 6.74
C ILE A 46 0.43 9.13 6.49
N ASP A 47 0.81 10.40 6.75
CA ASP A 47 -0.04 11.56 6.52
C ASP A 47 0.25 12.12 5.13
N PHE A 48 -0.61 11.78 4.18
CA PHE A 48 -0.44 12.23 2.79
C PHE A 48 -0.77 13.71 2.60
N ALA A 49 -1.54 14.30 3.52
CA ALA A 49 -1.96 15.69 3.37
C ALA A 49 -0.80 16.67 3.51
N THR A 50 0.19 16.33 4.34
CA THR A 50 1.32 17.21 4.63
C THR A 50 2.64 16.71 4.07
N SER A 51 2.68 15.54 3.48
CA SER A 51 3.93 14.94 2.99
C SER A 51 4.22 15.36 1.56
N GLU A 52 5.47 15.76 1.30
CA GLU A 52 5.97 15.93 -0.06
C GLU A 52 6.71 14.68 -0.53
N HIS A 53 7.03 13.78 0.39
CA HIS A 53 7.78 12.56 0.12
C HIS A 53 6.87 11.40 -0.28
N TYR A 54 5.68 11.35 0.32
CA TYR A 54 4.72 10.27 0.08
C TYR A 54 3.45 10.79 -0.58
N SER A 55 2.94 10.04 -1.54
CA SER A 55 1.61 10.26 -2.09
C SER A 55 0.99 8.90 -2.38
N PHE A 56 -0.26 8.88 -2.76
CA PHE A 56 -0.90 7.63 -3.16
C PHE A 56 -1.84 7.86 -4.32
N SER A 57 -2.12 6.79 -5.05
CA SER A 57 -3.17 6.78 -6.06
C SER A 57 -4.04 5.55 -5.84
N GLU A 58 -5.26 5.62 -6.32
CA GLU A 58 -6.19 4.53 -6.16
C GLU A 58 -6.90 4.28 -7.48
N GLU A 59 -6.90 3.02 -7.90
CA GLU A 59 -7.64 2.58 -9.08
C GLU A 59 -8.78 1.69 -8.61
N LYS A 60 -10.01 2.09 -8.92
CA LYS A 60 -11.19 1.32 -8.54
C LYS A 60 -11.49 0.28 -9.59
N LYS A 61 -11.76 -0.93 -9.13
CA LYS A 61 -12.16 -2.07 -9.94
C LYS A 61 -13.58 -2.48 -9.54
N PRO A 62 -14.29 -3.28 -10.35
CA PRO A 62 -15.63 -3.74 -9.97
C PRO A 62 -15.68 -4.50 -8.66
N ASP A 63 -14.63 -5.21 -8.31
CA ASP A 63 -14.56 -6.06 -7.11
C ASP A 63 -13.47 -5.66 -6.13
N GLY A 64 -12.93 -4.44 -6.26
CA GLY A 64 -11.89 -4.01 -5.35
C GLY A 64 -11.21 -2.73 -5.78
N VAL A 65 -10.02 -2.52 -5.22
CA VAL A 65 -9.18 -1.35 -5.54
C VAL A 65 -7.73 -1.76 -5.59
N ILE A 66 -6.93 -1.00 -6.33
CA ILE A 66 -5.47 -1.05 -6.24
C ILE A 66 -5.04 0.29 -5.67
N ASN A 67 -4.53 0.28 -4.45
CA ASN A 67 -4.00 1.48 -3.80
C ASN A 67 -2.48 1.42 -3.89
N THR A 68 -1.87 2.44 -4.48
CA THR A 68 -0.44 2.46 -4.71
C THR A 68 0.18 3.61 -3.91
N LEU A 69 1.11 3.25 -3.05
CA LEU A 69 1.94 4.21 -2.32
C LEU A 69 3.09 4.64 -3.22
N HIS A 70 3.27 5.94 -3.39
CA HIS A 70 4.37 6.51 -4.17
C HIS A 70 5.37 7.16 -3.22
N ILE A 71 6.64 6.76 -3.34
CA ILE A 71 7.73 7.30 -2.52
C ILE A 71 8.65 8.08 -3.45
N GLN A 72 8.72 9.40 -3.26
CA GLN A 72 9.53 10.27 -4.09
C GLN A 72 11.00 10.14 -3.71
N ARG A 73 11.87 9.93 -4.70
CA ARG A 73 13.32 9.84 -4.49
C ARG A 73 13.68 8.95 -3.30
N ALA A 74 13.34 7.68 -3.40
CA ALA A 74 13.51 6.74 -2.31
C ALA A 74 14.97 6.70 -1.83
N GLY A 75 15.18 7.00 -0.57
CA GLY A 75 16.48 6.89 0.07
C GLY A 75 16.63 5.55 0.75
N SER A 76 17.81 5.28 1.28
CA SER A 76 18.09 4.01 1.97
C SER A 76 17.15 3.78 3.16
N GLY A 77 16.70 4.84 3.81
CA GLY A 77 15.77 4.74 4.94
C GLY A 77 14.33 4.43 4.54
N ASP A 78 14.02 4.46 3.24
CA ASP A 78 12.65 4.18 2.77
C ASP A 78 12.41 2.70 2.51
N PHE A 79 13.45 1.89 2.49
CA PHE A 79 13.31 0.44 2.29
C PHE A 79 13.02 -0.24 3.62
N GLY A 80 12.25 -1.30 3.57
CA GLY A 80 11.83 -2.02 4.75
C GLY A 80 10.33 -2.25 4.77
N LEU A 81 9.75 -2.27 5.96
CA LEU A 81 8.40 -2.76 6.17
C LEU A 81 7.36 -1.65 6.10
N TYR A 82 6.34 -1.88 5.29
CA TYR A 82 5.14 -1.05 5.21
C TYR A 82 3.93 -1.93 5.48
N ASN A 83 2.94 -1.40 6.19
CA ASN A 83 1.68 -2.10 6.37
C ASN A 83 0.59 -1.42 5.57
N CYS A 84 -0.16 -2.22 4.81
CA CYS A 84 -1.39 -1.76 4.17
C CYS A 84 -2.55 -2.35 4.96
N THR A 85 -3.42 -1.51 5.51
CA THR A 85 -4.59 -1.92 6.27
C THR A 85 -5.84 -1.44 5.55
N VAL A 86 -6.80 -2.34 5.38
CA VAL A 86 -8.00 -2.08 4.59
C VAL A 86 -9.24 -2.42 5.40
N VAL A 87 -10.21 -1.53 5.37
CA VAL A 87 -11.46 -1.70 6.12
C VAL A 87 -12.65 -1.56 5.17
N ASN A 88 -13.60 -2.47 5.25
CA ASN A 88 -14.93 -2.29 4.68
C ASN A 88 -15.96 -2.58 5.77
N SER A 89 -17.25 -2.49 5.44
CA SER A 89 -18.30 -2.70 6.42
C SER A 89 -18.35 -4.12 6.99
N MET A 90 -17.65 -5.07 6.36
CA MET A 90 -17.66 -6.47 6.75
C MET A 90 -16.44 -6.87 7.58
N GLY A 91 -15.41 -6.02 7.65
CA GLY A 91 -14.24 -6.31 8.46
C GLY A 91 -12.97 -5.62 7.97
N ILE A 92 -11.85 -6.17 8.41
CA ILE A 92 -10.51 -5.61 8.20
C ILE A 92 -9.59 -6.69 7.63
N ASP A 93 -8.66 -6.26 6.77
CA ASP A 93 -7.50 -7.07 6.42
C ASP A 93 -6.25 -6.19 6.43
N PHE A 94 -5.09 -6.80 6.60
CA PHE A 94 -3.83 -6.07 6.55
C PHE A 94 -2.75 -6.97 5.97
N LEU A 95 -1.74 -6.35 5.38
CA LEU A 95 -0.59 -7.05 4.84
C LEU A 95 0.67 -6.26 5.12
N ALA A 96 1.67 -6.92 5.68
CA ALA A 96 3.01 -6.36 5.82
C ALA A 96 3.74 -6.57 4.49
N ILE A 97 4.18 -5.48 3.88
CA ILE A 97 4.88 -5.50 2.60
C ILE A 97 6.30 -5.01 2.84
N THR A 98 7.28 -5.84 2.51
CA THR A 98 8.68 -5.45 2.61
C THR A 98 9.11 -4.86 1.27
N LEU A 99 9.52 -3.59 1.30
CA LEU A 99 10.09 -2.93 0.14
C LEU A 99 11.59 -3.17 0.14
N ILE A 100 12.07 -3.80 -0.91
CA ILE A 100 13.46 -4.24 -1.04
C ILE A 100 14.15 -3.39 -2.09
N GLU A 101 15.33 -2.89 -1.75
CA GLU A 101 16.14 -2.15 -2.72
C GLU A 101 16.64 -3.09 -3.80
N LYS A 102 16.46 -2.72 -5.07
CA LYS A 102 17.01 -3.50 -6.17
C LYS A 102 18.53 -3.46 -6.08
N GLY A 103 19.13 -4.64 -6.19
CA GLY A 103 20.58 -4.73 -6.19
C GLY A 103 21.18 -4.01 -7.38
N GLN A 104 22.37 -3.48 -7.18
CA GLN A 104 23.14 -2.87 -8.25
C GLN A 104 24.26 -3.83 -8.63
N CYS A 105 24.40 -4.05 -9.90
CA CYS A 105 25.47 -4.91 -10.42
C CYS A 105 26.65 -4.08 -10.89
#